data_4759839b62e6f9dd3a0d436440cd3f96
#
_entry.id   4759839b62e6f9dd3a0d436440cd3f96
#
_cell.length_a   1.000
_cell.length_b   1.000
_cell.length_c   1.000
_cell.angle_alpha   90.00
_cell.angle_beta   90.00
_cell.angle_gamma   90.00
#
_symmetry.space_group_name_H-M   'P 1'
#
loop_
_entity.id
_entity.type
_entity.pdbx_description
1 polymer ?
#
loop_
_entity_poly.entity_id
_entity_poly.type
_entity_poly.pdbx_seq_one_letter_code
_entity_poly.pdbx_strand_id
1 'polypeptide(L)'
;MNTQERKQRILAIGESKNHCHVITGEIEFDAQGRIIVGENSNAVLKHLLEKDWVEEGREVWTGEHTDIILAPGIYEPVLQQVFDPLSKRIERVRE
;
A
#
# COMPACT_ATOMS: atom_id res chain seq x y z
N MET A 1 0.20 -14.62 -6.98
CA MET A 1 -0.16 -13.83 -5.78
C MET A 1 -1.67 -13.69 -5.76
N ASN A 2 -2.29 -14.03 -4.64
CA ASN A 2 -3.75 -13.97 -4.59
C ASN A 2 -4.22 -12.59 -4.14
N THR A 3 -5.54 -12.41 -4.13
CA THR A 3 -6.10 -11.10 -3.78
C THR A 3 -5.73 -10.67 -2.38
N GLN A 4 -5.73 -11.62 -1.45
CA GLN A 4 -5.39 -11.29 -0.08
C GLN A 4 -3.98 -10.76 0.03
N GLU A 5 -3.03 -11.40 -0.64
CA GLU A 5 -1.66 -10.96 -0.59
C GLU A 5 -1.50 -9.61 -1.27
N ARG A 6 -2.21 -9.38 -2.36
CA ARG A 6 -2.14 -8.08 -3.02
C ARG A 6 -2.67 -6.98 -2.11
N LYS A 7 -3.71 -7.26 -1.35
CA LYS A 7 -4.21 -6.27 -0.41
C LYS A 7 -3.23 -6.01 0.72
N GLN A 8 -2.54 -7.05 1.17
CA GLN A 8 -1.58 -6.88 2.24
C GLN A 8 -0.40 -6.02 1.82
N ARG A 9 -0.13 -5.94 0.54
CA ARG A 9 0.98 -5.13 0.05
C ARG A 9 0.62 -3.65 -0.10
N ILE A 10 -0.63 -3.29 0.10
CA ILE A 10 -1.03 -1.90 0.03
C ILE A 10 -0.62 -1.21 1.31
N LEU A 11 0.27 -0.23 1.18
CA LEU A 11 0.74 0.51 2.34
C LEU A 11 -0.22 1.63 2.70
N ALA A 12 -0.81 2.26 1.71
CA ALA A 12 -1.75 3.34 1.95
C ALA A 12 -2.69 3.46 0.77
N ILE A 13 -3.90 3.89 1.05
CA ILE A 13 -4.89 4.16 0.00
C ILE A 13 -4.93 5.66 -0.20
N GLY A 14 -4.78 6.07 -1.44
CA GLY A 14 -4.76 7.47 -1.75
C GLY A 14 -6.12 8.11 -1.59
N GLU A 15 -6.12 9.44 -1.56
CA GLU A 15 -7.37 10.16 -1.43
C GLU A 15 -8.18 10.10 -2.70
N SER A 16 -7.51 10.02 -3.84
CA SER A 16 -8.22 9.87 -5.09
C SER A 16 -8.74 8.46 -5.22
N LYS A 17 -9.86 8.33 -5.90
CA LYS A 17 -10.42 7.02 -6.12
C LYS A 17 -9.46 6.16 -6.90
N ASN A 18 -9.39 4.89 -6.51
CA ASN A 18 -8.62 3.89 -7.25
C ASN A 18 -7.11 4.10 -7.22
N HIS A 19 -6.61 4.92 -6.30
CA HIS A 19 -5.16 5.10 -6.17
C HIS A 19 -4.69 4.48 -4.87
N CYS A 20 -3.56 3.81 -4.91
CA CYS A 20 -3.00 3.24 -3.69
C CYS A 20 -1.48 3.17 -3.81
N HIS A 21 -0.85 3.08 -2.65
CA HIS A 21 0.59 2.89 -2.58
C HIS A 21 0.85 1.43 -2.27
N VAL A 22 1.61 0.77 -3.13
CA VAL A 22 1.83 -0.67 -3.04
C VAL A 22 3.31 -0.96 -2.97
N ILE A 23 3.68 -1.89 -2.11
CA ILE A 23 5.07 -2.34 -2.04
C ILE A 23 5.19 -3.62 -2.83
N THR A 24 6.02 -3.58 -3.87
CA THR A 24 6.29 -4.76 -4.68
C THR A 24 7.68 -5.29 -4.35
N GLY A 25 7.99 -6.46 -4.89
CA GLY A 25 9.28 -7.06 -4.67
C GLY A 25 9.23 -8.17 -3.64
N GLU A 26 10.40 -8.60 -3.20
CA GLU A 26 10.48 -9.70 -2.23
C GLU A 26 10.35 -9.14 -0.83
N ILE A 27 9.22 -9.41 -0.23
CA ILE A 27 8.93 -8.93 1.11
C ILE A 27 8.30 -10.04 1.91
N GLU A 28 8.25 -9.84 3.21
CA GLU A 28 7.59 -10.77 4.11
C GLU A 28 6.60 -10.01 4.97
N PHE A 29 5.69 -10.74 5.59
CA PHE A 29 4.72 -10.15 6.49
C PHE A 29 4.93 -10.76 7.87
N ASP A 30 4.85 -9.94 8.91
CA ASP A 30 4.95 -10.47 10.26
C ASP A 30 3.55 -10.82 10.78
N ALA A 31 3.49 -11.22 12.03
CA ALA A 31 2.23 -11.68 12.60
C ALA A 31 1.20 -10.56 12.70
N GLN A 32 1.63 -9.33 12.73
CA GLN A 32 0.71 -8.20 12.78
C GLN A 32 0.41 -7.63 11.40
N GLY A 33 0.88 -8.28 10.34
CA GLY A 33 0.61 -7.81 9.00
C GLY A 33 1.53 -6.70 8.55
N ARG A 34 2.60 -6.42 9.28
CA ARG A 34 3.55 -5.41 8.85
C ARG A 34 4.46 -5.99 7.78
N ILE A 35 4.96 -5.13 6.94
CA ILE A 35 5.77 -5.53 5.78
C ILE A 35 7.24 -5.43 6.14
N ILE A 36 7.94 -6.54 5.96
CA ILE A 36 9.36 -6.62 6.28
C ILE A 36 10.16 -6.62 5.00
N VAL A 37 11.03 -5.61 4.87
CA VAL A 37 11.91 -5.46 3.71
C VAL A 37 13.31 -5.83 4.15
N GLY A 38 13.86 -6.88 3.54
CA GLY A 38 15.20 -7.33 3.86
C GLY A 38 16.25 -6.57 3.07
N GLU A 39 17.51 -6.89 3.38
CA GLU A 39 18.61 -6.14 2.80
C GLU A 39 18.77 -6.36 1.31
N ASN A 40 18.42 -7.54 0.85
CA ASN A 40 18.60 -7.84 -0.56
C ASN A 40 17.30 -7.92 -1.32
N SER A 41 16.24 -7.38 -0.76
CA SER A 41 14.98 -7.42 -1.48
C SER A 41 14.95 -6.24 -2.44
N ASN A 42 14.20 -6.42 -3.50
CA ASN A 42 14.02 -5.35 -4.48
C ASN A 42 12.69 -4.67 -4.24
N ALA A 43 12.47 -4.25 -3.01
CA ALA A 43 11.19 -3.67 -2.65
C ALA A 43 11.07 -2.26 -3.19
N VAL A 44 9.96 -1.99 -3.84
CA VAL A 44 9.71 -0.70 -4.45
C VAL A 44 8.31 -0.25 -4.07
N LEU A 45 8.21 0.99 -3.65
CA LEU A 45 6.91 1.59 -3.37
C LEU A 45 6.41 2.24 -4.64
N LYS A 46 5.24 1.81 -5.08
CA LYS A 46 4.66 2.28 -6.33
C LYS A 46 3.28 2.87 -6.09
N HIS A 47 2.92 3.82 -6.91
CA HIS A 47 1.61 4.44 -6.84
C HIS A 47 0.78 3.92 -8.00
N LEU A 48 -0.15 3.02 -7.68
CA LEU A 48 -0.86 2.25 -8.69
C LEU A 48 -2.36 2.45 -8.59
N LEU A 49 -3.05 2.06 -9.65
CA LEU A 49 -4.50 2.03 -9.62
C LEU A 49 -4.95 0.84 -8.78
N GLU A 50 -5.73 1.13 -7.76
CA GLU A 50 -6.07 0.12 -6.77
C GLU A 50 -6.86 -1.03 -7.36
N LYS A 51 -7.85 -0.72 -8.20
CA LYS A 51 -8.69 -1.76 -8.73
C LYS A 51 -7.91 -2.74 -9.60
N ASP A 52 -7.05 -2.21 -10.46
CA ASP A 52 -6.25 -3.08 -11.31
C ASP A 52 -5.30 -3.92 -10.47
N TRP A 53 -4.73 -3.35 -9.45
CA TRP A 53 -3.82 -4.10 -8.60
C TRP A 53 -4.53 -5.18 -7.80
N VAL A 54 -5.63 -4.83 -7.13
CA VAL A 54 -6.27 -5.76 -6.23
C VAL A 54 -6.99 -6.86 -6.99
N GLU A 55 -7.74 -6.49 -8.01
CA GLU A 55 -8.58 -7.46 -8.69
C GLU A 55 -7.85 -8.26 -9.75
N GLU A 56 -6.90 -7.63 -10.42
CA GLU A 56 -6.26 -8.30 -11.54
C GLU A 56 -4.76 -8.48 -11.38
N GLY A 57 -4.17 -7.90 -10.36
CA GLY A 57 -2.75 -8.03 -10.17
C GLY A 57 -1.93 -7.26 -11.17
N ARG A 58 -2.50 -6.25 -11.81
CA ARG A 58 -1.78 -5.46 -12.79
C ARG A 58 -1.26 -4.20 -12.15
N GLU A 59 -0.05 -3.85 -12.51
CA GLU A 59 0.59 -2.65 -12.02
C GLU A 59 0.35 -1.54 -13.03
N VAL A 60 -0.64 -0.71 -12.74
CA VAL A 60 -0.97 0.41 -13.62
C VAL A 60 -0.62 1.70 -12.88
N TRP A 61 0.40 2.39 -13.41
CA TRP A 61 0.89 3.59 -12.76
C TRP A 61 -0.13 4.71 -12.91
N THR A 62 -0.33 5.45 -11.82
CA THR A 62 -1.31 6.53 -11.83
C THR A 62 -0.80 7.79 -12.48
N GLY A 63 0.50 7.91 -12.66
CA GLY A 63 1.09 9.12 -13.22
C GLY A 63 1.43 10.17 -12.20
N GLU A 64 1.27 9.87 -10.91
CA GLU A 64 1.43 10.91 -9.90
C GLU A 64 2.76 10.89 -9.18
N HIS A 65 3.24 9.73 -8.82
CA HIS A 65 4.49 9.64 -8.06
C HIS A 65 5.43 8.68 -8.72
N THR A 66 6.71 8.99 -8.66
CA THR A 66 7.69 8.04 -9.18
C THR A 66 7.88 6.92 -8.17
N ASP A 67 8.40 5.80 -8.64
CA ASP A 67 8.69 4.68 -7.78
C ASP A 67 9.77 5.05 -6.77
N ILE A 68 9.65 4.50 -5.57
CA ILE A 68 10.62 4.75 -4.52
C ILE A 68 11.19 3.42 -4.07
N ILE A 69 12.51 3.30 -4.15
CA ILE A 69 13.18 2.10 -3.67
C ILE A 69 13.23 2.16 -2.15
N LEU A 70 12.77 1.08 -1.53
CA LEU A 70 12.65 1.05 -0.08
C LEU A 70 13.89 0.48 0.57
N ALA A 71 14.35 1.15 1.61
CA ALA A 71 15.45 0.66 2.41
C ALA A 71 14.96 -0.51 3.27
N PRO A 72 15.88 -1.36 3.73
CA PRO A 72 15.49 -2.43 4.64
C PRO A 72 14.83 -1.86 5.89
N GLY A 73 13.82 -2.56 6.37
CA GLY A 73 13.10 -2.11 7.54
C GLY A 73 11.73 -2.72 7.60
N ILE A 74 10.95 -2.24 8.56
CA ILE A 74 9.59 -2.71 8.77
C ILE A 74 8.65 -1.56 8.47
N TYR A 75 7.67 -1.82 7.62
CA TYR A 75 6.73 -0.80 7.19
C TYR A 75 5.32 -1.25 7.56
N GLU A 76 4.55 -0.32 8.09
CA GLU A 76 3.18 -0.62 8.47
C GLU A 76 2.23 -0.03 7.47
N PRO A 77 1.26 -0.82 6.99
CA PRO A 77 0.22 -0.26 6.13
C PRO A 77 -0.57 0.77 6.92
N VAL A 78 -0.74 1.93 6.33
CA VAL A 78 -1.57 2.93 6.94
C VAL A 78 -2.91 2.83 6.27
N LEU A 79 -3.79 2.02 6.83
CA LEU A 79 -5.11 1.91 6.27
C LEU A 79 -5.76 3.23 6.47
N GLN A 80 -6.20 3.82 5.40
CA GLN A 80 -6.82 5.07 5.49
C GLN A 80 -7.97 4.99 6.38
N GLN A 81 -8.16 5.98 7.17
CA GLN A 81 -9.19 5.94 8.04
C GLN A 81 -10.46 6.10 7.39
N VAL A 82 -11.49 5.70 8.07
CA VAL A 82 -12.83 5.82 7.58
C VAL A 82 -13.20 7.26 7.46
N PHE A 83 -13.73 7.63 6.35
CA PHE A 83 -14.30 8.93 6.18
C PHE A 83 -15.67 8.93 6.84
N ASP A 84 -15.87 9.82 7.77
CA ASP A 84 -17.14 9.91 8.48
C ASP A 84 -17.99 10.97 7.81
N PRO A 85 -19.02 10.56 7.06
CA PRO A 85 -19.82 11.56 6.35
C PRO A 85 -20.56 12.50 7.28
N LEU A 86 -20.83 12.07 8.49
CA LEU A 86 -21.54 12.95 9.40
C LEU A 86 -20.67 14.07 9.90
N SER A 87 -19.41 13.77 10.17
CA SER A 87 -18.49 14.79 10.61
C SER A 87 -17.84 15.51 9.44
N LYS A 88 -17.96 14.94 8.27
CA LYS A 88 -17.36 15.51 7.08
C LYS A 88 -15.89 15.68 7.22
N ARG A 89 -15.24 14.74 7.86
CA ARG A 89 -13.81 14.80 8.00
C ARG A 89 -13.29 13.39 8.03
N ILE A 90 -12.03 13.28 7.72
CA ILE A 90 -11.35 12.00 7.75
C ILE A 90 -10.80 11.82 9.12
N GLU A 91 -11.16 10.71 9.74
CA GLU A 91 -10.63 10.41 11.04
C GLU A 91 -9.25 9.89 10.91
N ARG A 92 -8.34 10.50 11.63
CA ARG A 92 -7.02 10.00 11.65
C ARG A 92 -6.78 9.31 12.96
N VAL A 93 -6.15 8.17 12.91
CA VAL A 93 -5.75 7.52 14.14
C VAL A 93 -4.55 8.26 14.65
N ARG A 94 -4.71 8.82 15.80
CA ARG A 94 -3.61 9.46 16.36
C ARG A 94 -3.07 8.56 17.33
N GLU A 95 -1.97 8.38 17.29
CA GLU A 95 -1.49 7.59 18.19
C GLU A 95 -1.24 8.01 19.17
#